data_45f25d225c3ab8500a51a03e25e5edc9
#
_entry.id   45f25d225c3ab8500a51a03e25e5edc9
#
_cell.length_a   1.000
_cell.length_b   1.000
_cell.length_c   1.000
_cell.angle_alpha   90.00
_cell.angle_beta   90.00
_cell.angle_gamma   90.00
#
_symmetry.space_group_name_H-M   'P 1'
#
loop_
_entity.id
_entity.type
_entity.pdbx_description
1 polymer ?
#
loop_
_entity_poly.entity_id
_entity_poly.type
_entity_poly.pdbx_seq_one_letter_code
_entity_poly.pdbx_strand_id
1 'polypeptide(L)'
;HDRDYVRSLAQFSNLHVRISLKAGTADDFTRKTGAAPEAFELPFQAIRNLKAEGISFWVAAMSRDPRFMTPLERVSLIGKLAEIDPAFVLNLEEEMVILFPETLKRLEAVGWDLSAGRLCALQKIPGLRRLLQVAYLPVSLLSYQKISKGFTIKAIRELFHGT
;
A
#
# COMPACT_ATOMS: atom_id res chain seq x y z
N HIS A 1 2.05 3.78 -18.66
CA HIS A 1 0.99 2.83 -18.99
C HIS A 1 0.98 2.43 -20.46
N ASP A 2 1.90 2.95 -21.22
CA ASP A 2 2.14 2.54 -22.61
C ASP A 2 2.83 1.17 -22.59
N ARG A 3 2.14 0.16 -23.13
CA ARG A 3 2.62 -1.21 -23.16
C ARG A 3 3.81 -1.37 -24.13
N ASP A 4 3.84 -0.63 -25.21
CA ASP A 4 4.94 -0.69 -26.18
C ASP A 4 6.21 -0.09 -25.59
N TYR A 5 6.08 0.98 -24.79
CA TYR A 5 7.19 1.49 -23.99
C TYR A 5 7.72 0.43 -23.00
N VAL A 6 6.82 -0.23 -22.24
CA VAL A 6 7.23 -1.29 -21.31
C VAL A 6 7.93 -2.44 -22.05
N ARG A 7 7.41 -2.86 -23.21
CA ARG A 7 8.04 -3.88 -24.05
C ARG A 7 9.45 -3.47 -24.50
N SER A 8 9.65 -2.21 -24.83
CA SER A 8 10.99 -1.71 -25.19
C SER A 8 12.02 -1.83 -24.08
N LEU A 9 11.60 -1.90 -22.81
CA LEU A 9 12.49 -2.11 -21.67
C LEU A 9 13.09 -3.52 -21.63
N ALA A 10 12.45 -4.52 -22.26
CA ALA A 10 12.91 -5.92 -22.28
C ALA A 10 14.29 -6.10 -22.96
N GLN A 11 14.73 -5.13 -23.76
CA GLN A 11 16.08 -5.14 -24.35
C GLN A 11 17.20 -5.00 -23.33
N PHE A 12 16.91 -4.52 -22.10
CA PHE A 12 17.90 -4.27 -21.06
C PHE A 12 17.90 -5.42 -20.04
N SER A 13 18.84 -6.35 -20.16
CA SER A 13 18.91 -7.53 -19.28
C SER A 13 19.26 -7.24 -17.82
N ASN A 14 19.83 -6.07 -17.55
CA ASN A 14 20.22 -5.60 -16.21
C ASN A 14 19.24 -4.61 -15.59
N LEU A 15 18.03 -4.46 -16.19
CA LEU A 15 17.01 -3.56 -15.71
C LEU A 15 16.20 -4.21 -14.58
N HIS A 16 16.07 -3.51 -13.46
CA HIS A 16 15.11 -3.81 -12.40
C HIS A 16 14.27 -2.58 -12.12
N VAL A 17 12.95 -2.70 -12.22
CA VAL A 17 12.03 -1.59 -12.01
C VAL A 17 11.47 -1.64 -10.60
N ARG A 18 11.43 -0.50 -9.91
CA ARG A 18 10.78 -0.35 -8.61
C ARG A 18 9.53 0.50 -8.77
N ILE A 19 8.36 -0.07 -8.43
CA ILE A 19 7.10 0.67 -8.44
C ILE A 19 6.74 1.04 -7.00
N SER A 20 6.61 2.34 -6.75
CA SER A 20 6.28 2.85 -5.42
C SER A 20 4.82 3.28 -5.36
N LEU A 21 4.01 2.58 -4.55
CA LEU A 21 2.62 2.89 -4.30
C LEU A 21 2.50 3.88 -3.13
N LYS A 22 1.79 4.97 -3.32
CA LYS A 22 1.68 6.05 -2.33
C LYS A 22 0.35 6.04 -1.57
N ALA A 23 -0.67 5.38 -2.11
CA ALA A 23 -2.01 5.36 -1.55
C ALA A 23 -2.75 4.05 -1.86
N GLY A 24 -3.79 3.76 -1.10
CA GLY A 24 -4.69 2.63 -1.32
C GLY A 24 -6.04 3.03 -1.92
N THR A 25 -6.33 4.33 -2.00
CA THR A 25 -7.55 4.88 -2.62
C THR A 25 -7.22 6.07 -3.51
N ALA A 26 -8.11 6.41 -4.45
CA ALA A 26 -7.93 7.56 -5.34
C ALA A 26 -7.92 8.89 -4.57
N ASP A 27 -8.79 9.04 -3.57
CA ASP A 27 -8.87 10.24 -2.75
C ASP A 27 -7.59 10.46 -1.93
N ASP A 28 -7.07 9.38 -1.31
CA ASP A 28 -5.81 9.44 -0.56
C ASP A 28 -4.62 9.69 -1.49
N PHE A 29 -4.67 9.16 -2.72
CA PHE A 29 -3.65 9.42 -3.74
C PHE A 29 -3.59 10.90 -4.09
N THR A 30 -4.74 11.51 -4.39
CA THR A 30 -4.83 12.95 -4.67
C THR A 30 -4.36 13.77 -3.49
N ARG A 31 -4.79 13.43 -2.28
CA ARG A 31 -4.41 14.14 -1.05
C ARG A 31 -2.90 14.10 -0.79
N LYS A 32 -2.23 12.98 -1.08
CA LYS A 32 -0.80 12.78 -0.82
C LYS A 32 0.10 13.30 -1.92
N THR A 33 -0.34 13.27 -3.18
CA THR A 33 0.49 13.55 -4.35
C THR A 33 0.13 14.85 -5.05
N GLY A 34 -1.07 15.38 -4.84
CA GLY A 34 -1.63 16.50 -5.60
C GLY A 34 -2.05 16.13 -7.03
N ALA A 35 -1.89 14.87 -7.44
CA ALA A 35 -2.29 14.42 -8.77
C ALA A 35 -3.80 14.17 -8.86
N ALA A 36 -4.34 14.18 -10.08
CA ALA A 36 -5.73 13.87 -10.34
C ALA A 36 -6.08 12.43 -9.92
N PRO A 37 -7.30 12.17 -9.39
CA PRO A 37 -7.67 10.86 -8.84
C PRO A 37 -7.61 9.73 -9.87
N GLU A 38 -7.82 10.03 -11.15
CA GLU A 38 -7.74 9.06 -12.25
C GLU A 38 -6.32 8.48 -12.40
N ALA A 39 -5.29 9.23 -12.02
CA ALA A 39 -3.90 8.78 -12.06
C ALA A 39 -3.58 7.72 -11.01
N PHE A 40 -4.47 7.48 -10.04
CA PHE A 40 -4.32 6.44 -9.03
C PHE A 40 -4.15 5.04 -9.62
N GLU A 41 -4.80 4.73 -10.73
CA GLU A 41 -4.72 3.42 -11.39
C GLU A 41 -3.42 3.22 -12.21
N LEU A 42 -2.69 4.27 -12.54
CA LEU A 42 -1.50 4.19 -13.40
C LEU A 42 -0.39 3.28 -12.84
N PRO A 43 -0.02 3.35 -11.55
CA PRO A 43 0.98 2.43 -10.98
C PRO A 43 0.52 0.97 -11.04
N PHE A 44 -0.75 0.68 -10.81
CA PHE A 44 -1.29 -0.69 -10.89
C PHE A 44 -1.31 -1.18 -12.35
N GLN A 45 -1.60 -0.31 -13.31
CA GLN A 45 -1.49 -0.65 -14.72
C GLN A 45 -0.03 -0.90 -15.12
N ALA A 46 0.92 -0.13 -14.61
CA ALA A 46 2.34 -0.37 -14.82
C ALA A 46 2.77 -1.75 -14.28
N ILE A 47 2.30 -2.15 -13.09
CA ILE A 47 2.54 -3.48 -12.52
C ILE A 47 2.02 -4.58 -13.46
N ARG A 48 0.78 -4.44 -13.97
CA ARG A 48 0.21 -5.42 -14.92
C ARG A 48 1.02 -5.52 -16.19
N ASN A 49 1.46 -4.38 -16.74
CA ASN A 49 2.23 -4.34 -17.98
C ASN A 49 3.63 -4.96 -17.80
N LEU A 50 4.35 -4.61 -16.72
CA LEU A 50 5.67 -5.19 -16.42
C LEU A 50 5.58 -6.70 -16.21
N LYS A 51 4.56 -7.17 -15.49
CA LYS A 51 4.31 -8.61 -15.32
C LYS A 51 4.05 -9.30 -16.67
N ALA A 52 3.21 -8.71 -17.51
CA ALA A 52 2.85 -9.27 -18.81
C ALA A 52 4.04 -9.36 -19.79
N GLU A 53 4.96 -8.40 -19.71
CA GLU A 53 6.16 -8.37 -20.57
C GLU A 53 7.38 -9.07 -19.92
N GLY A 54 7.22 -9.68 -18.72
CA GLY A 54 8.28 -10.43 -18.04
C GLY A 54 9.46 -9.57 -17.57
N ILE A 55 9.25 -8.27 -17.41
CA ILE A 55 10.29 -7.35 -16.91
C ILE A 55 10.50 -7.60 -15.42
N SER A 56 11.75 -7.63 -14.98
CA SER A 56 12.07 -7.74 -13.55
C SER A 56 11.68 -6.46 -12.80
N PHE A 57 10.83 -6.61 -11.78
CA PHE A 57 10.41 -5.49 -10.94
C PHE A 57 10.03 -5.95 -9.53
N TRP A 58 9.96 -4.99 -8.62
CA TRP A 58 9.33 -5.18 -7.31
C TRP A 58 8.41 -4.01 -6.97
N VAL A 59 7.51 -4.25 -6.03
CA VAL A 59 6.54 -3.25 -5.57
C VAL A 59 6.90 -2.81 -4.18
N ALA A 60 6.97 -1.50 -3.98
CA ALA A 60 7.10 -0.88 -2.68
C ALA A 60 5.85 -0.06 -2.34
N ALA A 61 5.49 0.03 -1.08
CA ALA A 61 4.38 0.85 -0.63
C ALA A 61 4.69 1.57 0.68
N MET A 62 4.28 2.83 0.77
CA MET A 62 4.34 3.63 1.98
C MET A 62 3.21 3.21 2.94
N SER A 63 3.23 1.93 3.36
CA SER A 63 2.09 1.27 4.02
C SER A 63 2.27 1.00 5.52
N ARG A 64 3.50 1.15 6.06
CA ARG A 64 3.77 0.87 7.48
C ARG A 64 3.58 2.04 8.41
N ASP A 65 3.45 3.24 7.89
CA ASP A 65 3.35 4.44 8.72
C ASP A 65 1.89 4.88 8.87
N PRO A 66 1.29 4.71 10.07
CA PRO A 66 -0.11 5.06 10.31
C PRO A 66 -0.41 6.55 10.20
N ARG A 67 0.60 7.40 10.20
CA ARG A 67 0.45 8.84 9.98
C ARG A 67 0.11 9.16 8.52
N PHE A 68 0.50 8.27 7.60
CA PHE A 68 0.35 8.45 6.16
C PHE A 68 -0.62 7.47 5.51
N MET A 69 -0.80 6.29 6.08
CA MET A 69 -1.74 5.30 5.54
C MET A 69 -2.59 4.70 6.66
N THR A 70 -3.89 4.89 6.58
CA THR A 70 -4.82 4.30 7.54
C THR A 70 -4.90 2.78 7.36
N PRO A 71 -5.35 2.02 8.39
CA PRO A 71 -5.56 0.57 8.25
C PRO A 71 -6.50 0.20 7.10
N LEU A 72 -7.57 0.95 6.90
CA LEU A 72 -8.54 0.71 5.81
C LEU A 72 -7.91 0.96 4.45
N GLU A 73 -7.18 2.04 4.31
CA GLU A 73 -6.45 2.36 3.09
C GLU A 73 -5.42 1.27 2.76
N ARG A 74 -4.68 0.77 3.78
CA ARG A 74 -3.73 -0.32 3.60
C ARG A 74 -4.41 -1.62 3.14
N VAL A 75 -5.57 -1.94 3.69
CA VAL A 75 -6.38 -3.11 3.25
C VAL A 75 -6.79 -2.95 1.78
N SER A 76 -7.22 -1.76 1.36
CA SER A 76 -7.57 -1.47 -0.03
C SER A 76 -6.38 -1.66 -0.97
N LEU A 77 -5.19 -1.13 -0.61
CA LEU A 77 -3.96 -1.30 -1.38
C LEU A 77 -3.57 -2.78 -1.53
N ILE A 78 -3.57 -3.53 -0.42
CA ILE A 78 -3.25 -4.96 -0.42
C ILE A 78 -4.26 -5.74 -1.27
N GLY A 79 -5.56 -5.39 -1.18
CA GLY A 79 -6.61 -6.00 -1.99
C GLY A 79 -6.37 -5.81 -3.50
N LYS A 80 -6.06 -4.58 -3.92
CA LYS A 80 -5.74 -4.28 -5.33
C LYS A 80 -4.50 -5.03 -5.84
N LEU A 81 -3.47 -5.16 -5.01
CA LEU A 81 -2.28 -5.94 -5.37
C LEU A 81 -2.60 -7.43 -5.50
N ALA A 82 -3.37 -7.97 -4.56
CA ALA A 82 -3.78 -9.38 -4.58
C ALA A 82 -4.66 -9.74 -5.78
N GLU A 83 -5.47 -8.79 -6.28
CA GLU A 83 -6.25 -8.95 -7.51
C GLU A 83 -5.36 -9.09 -8.77
N ILE A 84 -4.17 -8.47 -8.77
CA ILE A 84 -3.20 -8.63 -9.86
C ILE A 84 -2.43 -9.94 -9.70
N ASP A 85 -1.85 -10.16 -8.52
CA ASP A 85 -1.16 -11.38 -8.16
C ASP A 85 -0.94 -11.45 -6.64
N PRO A 86 -1.41 -12.49 -5.94
CA PRO A 86 -1.15 -12.67 -4.52
C PRO A 86 0.34 -12.67 -4.14
N ALA A 87 1.24 -13.05 -5.06
CA ALA A 87 2.68 -13.03 -4.83
C ALA A 87 3.21 -11.60 -4.58
N PHE A 88 2.58 -10.56 -5.15
CA PHE A 88 2.97 -9.17 -4.90
C PHE A 88 2.68 -8.75 -3.46
N VAL A 89 1.67 -9.32 -2.84
CA VAL A 89 1.39 -9.09 -1.42
C VAL A 89 2.46 -9.72 -0.54
N LEU A 90 2.89 -10.94 -0.87
CA LEU A 90 3.91 -11.66 -0.10
C LEU A 90 5.29 -10.99 -0.17
N ASN A 91 5.60 -10.37 -1.31
CA ASN A 91 6.88 -9.75 -1.59
C ASN A 91 6.83 -8.22 -1.56
N LEU A 92 5.79 -7.63 -0.94
CA LEU A 92 5.64 -6.19 -0.84
C LEU A 92 6.73 -5.58 0.06
N GLU A 93 7.50 -4.65 -0.48
CA GLU A 93 8.41 -3.82 0.29
C GLU A 93 7.60 -2.74 1.02
N GLU A 94 7.51 -2.81 2.33
CA GLU A 94 6.77 -1.84 3.12
C GLU A 94 7.69 -0.74 3.65
N GLU A 95 7.43 0.48 3.22
CA GLU A 95 8.21 1.67 3.58
C GLU A 95 7.62 2.39 4.81
N MET A 96 8.52 2.95 5.63
CA MET A 96 8.21 3.95 6.63
C MET A 96 8.68 5.32 6.16
N VAL A 97 7.96 6.37 6.55
CA VAL A 97 8.32 7.75 6.20
C VAL A 97 9.29 8.32 7.22
N ILE A 98 10.46 8.73 6.76
CA ILE A 98 11.42 9.51 7.55
C ILE A 98 11.07 10.99 7.37
N LEU A 99 10.70 11.65 8.46
CA LEU A 99 10.37 13.07 8.47
C LEU A 99 11.62 13.90 8.74
N PHE A 100 12.14 14.52 7.71
CA PHE A 100 13.14 15.56 7.86
C PHE A 100 12.50 16.87 8.34
N PRO A 101 13.25 17.75 9.03
CA PRO A 101 12.69 19.00 9.60
C PRO A 101 11.91 19.86 8.59
N GLU A 102 12.41 19.98 7.37
CA GLU A 102 11.72 20.76 6.33
C GLU A 102 10.46 20.08 5.80
N THR A 103 10.45 18.75 5.75
CA THR A 103 9.24 17.98 5.41
C THR A 103 8.19 18.14 6.49
N LEU A 104 8.60 18.09 7.77
CA LEU A 104 7.71 18.30 8.91
C LEU A 104 7.04 19.67 8.84
N LYS A 105 7.80 20.74 8.67
CA LYS A 105 7.26 22.11 8.53
C LYS A 105 6.23 22.24 7.40
N ARG A 106 6.51 21.61 6.24
CA ARG A 106 5.57 21.62 5.10
C ARG A 106 4.28 20.89 5.39
N LEU A 107 4.35 19.74 6.04
CA LEU A 107 3.18 18.96 6.42
C LEU A 107 2.33 19.69 7.46
N GLU A 108 2.96 20.32 8.45
CA GLU A 108 2.30 21.16 9.46
C GLU A 108 1.62 22.37 8.81
N ALA A 109 2.30 23.03 7.86
CA ALA A 109 1.76 24.20 7.15
C ALA A 109 0.50 23.90 6.33
N VAL A 110 0.31 22.66 5.87
CA VAL A 110 -0.91 22.21 5.17
C VAL A 110 -1.89 21.49 6.09
N GLY A 111 -1.68 21.55 7.42
CA GLY A 111 -2.57 20.96 8.41
C GLY A 111 -2.55 19.42 8.43
N TRP A 112 -1.46 18.79 8.00
CA TRP A 112 -1.33 17.35 8.07
C TRP A 112 -1.19 16.91 9.52
N ASP A 113 -2.11 16.09 10.00
CA ASP A 113 -2.08 15.56 11.36
C ASP A 113 -1.03 14.46 11.50
N LEU A 114 0.10 14.82 12.08
CA LEU A 114 1.21 13.90 12.37
C LEU A 114 1.12 13.26 13.76
N SER A 115 0.09 13.65 14.56
CA SER A 115 -0.08 13.06 15.88
C SER A 115 -0.47 11.58 15.74
N ALA A 116 0.34 10.70 16.30
CA ALA A 116 0.02 9.27 16.41
C ALA A 116 -1.21 9.02 17.32
N GLY A 117 -1.83 10.08 17.85
CA GLY A 117 -2.91 10.04 18.82
C GLY A 117 -4.19 9.37 18.34
N ARG A 118 -4.48 9.35 17.05
CA ARG A 118 -5.65 8.63 16.52
C ARG A 118 -5.53 7.12 16.71
N LEU A 119 -4.32 6.55 16.54
CA LEU A 119 -4.09 5.13 16.81
C LEU A 119 -4.18 4.79 18.29
N CYS A 120 -3.67 5.65 19.17
CA CYS A 120 -3.83 5.48 20.62
C CYS A 120 -5.29 5.56 21.06
N ALA A 121 -6.10 6.44 20.46
CA ALA A 121 -7.53 6.52 20.77
C ALA A 121 -8.28 5.25 20.32
N LEU A 122 -7.99 4.74 19.13
CA LEU A 122 -8.58 3.52 18.60
C LEU A 122 -8.12 2.26 19.32
N GLN A 123 -6.90 2.24 19.88
CA GLN A 123 -6.39 1.13 20.71
C GLN A 123 -7.15 0.95 22.01
N LYS A 124 -7.90 1.97 22.48
CA LYS A 124 -8.74 1.89 23.67
C LYS A 124 -10.06 1.16 23.43
N ILE A 125 -10.44 0.90 22.19
CA ILE A 125 -11.66 0.17 21.86
C ILE A 125 -11.40 -1.33 22.01
N PRO A 126 -12.11 -2.06 22.89
CA PRO A 126 -11.96 -3.50 23.06
C PRO A 126 -12.16 -4.23 21.71
N GLY A 127 -11.24 -5.10 21.35
CA GLY A 127 -11.26 -5.83 20.07
C GLY A 127 -10.56 -5.13 18.90
N LEU A 128 -10.57 -3.82 18.81
CA LEU A 128 -9.93 -3.07 17.72
C LEU A 128 -8.39 -3.09 17.83
N ARG A 129 -7.86 -3.23 19.06
CA ARG A 129 -6.41 -3.38 19.30
C ARG A 129 -5.81 -4.58 18.56
N ARG A 130 -6.50 -5.73 18.52
CA ARG A 130 -6.06 -6.91 17.76
C ARG A 130 -6.11 -6.67 16.26
N LEU A 131 -7.15 -5.99 15.77
CA LEU A 131 -7.32 -5.62 14.37
C LEU A 131 -6.24 -4.65 13.90
N LEU A 132 -5.92 -3.62 14.70
CA LEU A 132 -4.88 -2.65 14.39
C LEU A 132 -3.48 -3.29 14.41
N GLN A 133 -3.20 -4.18 15.37
CA GLN A 133 -1.95 -4.94 15.38
C GLN A 133 -1.80 -5.78 14.11
N VAL A 134 -2.87 -6.43 13.66
CA VAL A 134 -2.87 -7.22 12.41
C VAL A 134 -2.73 -6.30 11.19
N ALA A 135 -3.40 -5.15 11.17
CA ALA A 135 -3.36 -4.21 10.04
C ALA A 135 -1.98 -3.58 9.79
N TYR A 136 -1.12 -3.53 10.83
CA TYR A 136 0.25 -2.99 10.71
C TYR A 136 1.35 -4.05 10.89
N LEU A 137 0.99 -5.33 11.01
CA LEU A 137 1.99 -6.39 10.90
C LEU A 137 2.60 -6.35 9.49
N PRO A 138 3.92 -6.59 9.36
CA PRO A 138 4.53 -6.79 8.05
C PRO A 138 3.74 -7.81 7.25
N VAL A 139 3.51 -7.55 5.98
CA VAL A 139 2.72 -8.46 5.12
C VAL A 139 3.33 -9.86 5.12
N SER A 140 4.67 -9.97 5.20
CA SER A 140 5.39 -11.23 5.36
C SER A 140 4.96 -12.04 6.59
N LEU A 141 4.60 -11.39 7.69
CA LEU A 141 4.09 -12.06 8.90
C LEU A 141 2.61 -12.41 8.80
N LEU A 142 1.83 -11.60 8.09
CA LEU A 142 0.41 -11.87 7.83
C LEU A 142 0.24 -13.14 6.98
N SER A 143 1.11 -13.35 5.99
CA SER A 143 1.07 -14.49 5.09
C SER A 143 1.41 -15.81 5.79
N TYR A 144 2.38 -15.80 6.70
CA TYR A 144 2.86 -17.05 7.34
C TYR A 144 1.88 -17.61 8.39
N GLN A 145 1.19 -16.72 9.14
CA GLN A 145 0.28 -17.16 10.20
C GLN A 145 -1.17 -17.40 9.77
N LYS A 146 -1.60 -16.88 8.62
CA LYS A 146 -3.03 -16.85 8.27
C LYS A 146 -3.41 -17.62 7.01
N ILE A 147 -2.51 -17.85 6.09
CA ILE A 147 -2.77 -18.77 4.96
C ILE A 147 -2.95 -20.19 5.49
N SER A 148 -2.22 -20.56 6.56
CA SER A 148 -2.37 -21.85 7.23
C SER A 148 -3.67 -22.02 8.02
N LYS A 149 -4.45 -20.96 8.27
CA LYS A 149 -5.69 -20.97 9.06
C LYS A 149 -6.95 -20.53 8.29
N GLY A 150 -6.92 -20.50 6.95
CA GLY A 150 -8.12 -20.24 6.14
C GLY A 150 -8.63 -18.79 6.19
N PHE A 151 -7.86 -17.84 6.68
CA PHE A 151 -8.20 -16.43 6.67
C PHE A 151 -7.90 -15.82 5.30
N THR A 152 -8.88 -15.79 4.43
CA THR A 152 -8.79 -15.16 3.11
C THR A 152 -8.93 -13.63 3.22
N ILE A 153 -8.41 -12.90 2.23
CA ILE A 153 -8.63 -11.44 2.04
C ILE A 153 -10.12 -11.10 2.08
N LYS A 154 -10.99 -12.04 1.67
CA LYS A 154 -12.45 -11.97 1.79
C LYS A 154 -12.90 -11.78 3.26
N ALA A 155 -12.32 -12.51 4.21
CA ALA A 155 -12.64 -12.37 5.64
C ALA A 155 -12.22 -11.01 6.22
N ILE A 156 -11.13 -10.41 5.71
CA ILE A 156 -10.72 -9.06 6.10
C ILE A 156 -11.72 -8.03 5.53
N ARG A 157 -12.17 -8.21 4.30
CA ARG A 157 -13.18 -7.35 3.66
C ARG A 157 -14.53 -7.41 4.36
N GLU A 158 -14.98 -8.60 4.74
CA GLU A 158 -16.24 -8.82 5.47
C GLU A 158 -16.23 -8.22 6.88
N LEU A 159 -15.08 -8.17 7.57
CA LEU A 159 -14.93 -7.51 8.87
C LEU A 159 -15.10 -5.98 8.82
N PHE A 160 -14.88 -5.35 7.66
CA PHE A 160 -14.97 -3.90 7.49
C PHE A 160 -16.23 -3.43 6.76
N HIS A 161 -16.99 -4.33 6.12
CA HIS A 161 -18.23 -4.01 5.43
C HIS A 161 -19.49 -4.54 6.13
N GLY A 162 -19.35 -5.16 7.29
CA GLY A 162 -20.41 -5.79 8.08
C GLY A 162 -20.98 -4.93 9.23
N THR A 163 -20.86 -3.59 9.15
CA THR A 163 -21.54 -2.65 10.06
C THR A 163 -22.21 -1.54 9.27
#